data_f617342d5a2d1805f039111446ba3c21
#
_entry.id   f617342d5a2d1805f039111446ba3c21
#
_cell.length_a   1.000
_cell.length_b   1.000
_cell.length_c   1.000
_cell.angle_alpha   90.00
_cell.angle_beta   90.00
_cell.angle_gamma   90.00
#
_symmetry.space_group_name_H-M   'P 1'
#
loop_
_entity.id
_entity.type
_entity.pdbx_description
1 polymer ?
#
loop_
_entity_poly.entity_id
_entity_poly.type
_entity_poly.pdbx_seq_one_letter_code
_entity_poly.pdbx_strand_id
1 'polypeptide(L)'
;MHHAEFLWIHTTFSEPRTNQILDTRPTLSFRLRQQLVIELLRSKRIDDALAIATAELGPLVEEYPHLRAHLENVMALFVLDAAFDESSDAPAALVALASNGHREQTASELNAAMLEAQGRSPRAKLSQVLRDFALGQDLATQHTDTPVLDTSATLFYEPCK
;
A
#
# COMPACT_ATOMS: atom_id res chain seq x y z
N MET A 1 12.96 16.82 -12.22
CA MET A 1 13.35 15.39 -12.25
C MET A 1 12.19 14.43 -11.90
N HIS A 2 10.89 14.82 -12.07
CA HIS A 2 9.74 14.01 -11.65
C HIS A 2 8.98 13.32 -12.79
N HIS A 3 9.45 13.41 -14.03
CA HIS A 3 8.73 12.86 -15.19
C HIS A 3 8.88 11.33 -15.36
N ALA A 4 9.91 10.74 -14.76
CA ALA A 4 10.18 9.31 -14.89
C ALA A 4 9.30 8.42 -13.97
N GLU A 5 8.85 8.94 -12.83
CA GLU A 5 8.03 8.18 -11.90
C GLU A 5 6.59 7.95 -12.38
N PHE A 6 6.04 8.89 -13.18
CA PHE A 6 4.70 8.75 -13.75
C PHE A 6 4.61 7.74 -14.90
N LEU A 7 5.66 7.61 -15.69
CA LEU A 7 5.72 6.60 -16.76
C LEU A 7 5.68 5.17 -16.20
N TRP A 8 6.21 4.96 -15.03
CA TRP A 8 6.23 3.68 -14.34
C TRP A 8 4.82 3.16 -14.03
N ILE A 9 3.94 4.00 -13.48
CA ILE A 9 2.57 3.62 -13.12
C ILE A 9 1.77 3.29 -14.38
N HIS A 10 1.85 4.13 -15.43
CA HIS A 10 1.19 3.86 -16.70
C HIS A 10 1.69 2.60 -17.39
N THR A 11 2.98 2.31 -17.30
CA THR A 11 3.58 1.11 -17.89
C THR A 11 3.16 -0.15 -17.13
N THR A 12 3.02 -0.06 -15.81
CA THR A 12 2.58 -1.20 -14.96
C THR A 12 1.14 -1.60 -15.28
N PHE A 13 0.27 -0.64 -15.63
CA PHE A 13 -1.11 -0.92 -16.06
C PHE A 13 -1.21 -1.52 -17.48
N SER A 14 -0.16 -1.41 -18.31
CA SER A 14 -0.16 -1.95 -19.69
C SER A 14 0.33 -3.39 -19.80
N GLU A 15 0.90 -3.97 -18.76
CA GLU A 15 1.37 -5.35 -18.77
C GLU A 15 0.18 -6.33 -18.69
N PRO A 16 0.01 -7.26 -19.64
CA PRO A 16 -1.16 -8.14 -19.71
C PRO A 16 -1.33 -9.03 -18.47
N ARG A 17 -0.25 -9.35 -17.77
CA ARG A 17 -0.28 -10.13 -16.52
C ARG A 17 -0.79 -9.33 -15.33
N THR A 18 -0.48 -8.05 -15.27
CA THR A 18 -0.94 -7.15 -14.20
C THR A 18 -2.43 -6.90 -14.34
N ASN A 19 -2.95 -6.68 -15.55
CA ASN A 19 -4.37 -6.51 -15.81
C ASN A 19 -5.18 -7.71 -15.34
N GLN A 20 -4.72 -8.93 -15.61
CA GLN A 20 -5.40 -10.15 -15.17
C GLN A 20 -5.51 -10.25 -13.64
N ILE A 21 -4.49 -9.78 -12.89
CA ILE A 21 -4.52 -9.73 -11.43
C ILE A 21 -5.51 -8.68 -10.94
N LEU A 22 -5.54 -7.52 -11.59
CA LEU A 22 -6.41 -6.39 -11.21
C LEU A 22 -7.89 -6.67 -11.53
N ASP A 23 -8.18 -7.37 -12.62
CA ASP A 23 -9.54 -7.78 -12.99
C ASP A 23 -10.17 -8.71 -11.95
N THR A 24 -9.36 -9.55 -11.30
CA THR A 24 -9.82 -10.45 -10.22
C THR A 24 -9.93 -9.74 -8.86
N ARG A 25 -9.41 -8.52 -8.72
CA ARG A 25 -9.31 -7.78 -7.44
C ARG A 25 -9.73 -6.31 -7.60
N PRO A 26 -11.04 -6.04 -7.73
CA PRO A 26 -11.54 -4.68 -7.99
C PRO A 26 -11.15 -3.67 -6.93
N THR A 27 -11.09 -4.07 -5.65
CA THR A 27 -10.66 -3.18 -4.56
C THR A 27 -9.20 -2.74 -4.72
N LEU A 28 -8.29 -3.64 -5.10
CA LEU A 28 -6.90 -3.31 -5.34
C LEU A 28 -6.76 -2.43 -6.60
N SER A 29 -7.49 -2.75 -7.65
CA SER A 29 -7.58 -1.96 -8.88
C SER A 29 -8.02 -0.51 -8.57
N PHE A 30 -9.06 -0.36 -7.74
CA PHE A 30 -9.53 0.95 -7.28
C PHE A 30 -8.44 1.70 -6.49
N ARG A 31 -7.80 1.06 -5.51
CA ARG A 31 -6.75 1.68 -4.68
C ARG A 31 -5.56 2.17 -5.48
N LEU A 32 -5.15 1.44 -6.51
CA LEU A 32 -4.05 1.86 -7.38
C LEU A 32 -4.40 3.12 -8.19
N ARG A 33 -5.61 3.16 -8.77
CA ARG A 33 -6.12 4.35 -9.48
C ARG A 33 -6.32 5.53 -8.53
N GLN A 34 -6.83 5.26 -7.33
CA GLN A 34 -6.94 6.23 -6.25
C GLN A 34 -5.58 6.85 -5.92
N GLN A 35 -4.54 6.01 -5.76
CA GLN A 35 -3.18 6.49 -5.49
C GLN A 35 -2.65 7.36 -6.65
N LEU A 36 -2.92 6.97 -7.89
CA LEU A 36 -2.54 7.78 -9.05
C LEU A 36 -3.19 9.17 -9.02
N VAL A 37 -4.48 9.25 -8.71
CA VAL A 37 -5.20 10.53 -8.55
C VAL A 37 -4.56 11.38 -7.44
N ILE A 38 -4.23 10.77 -6.29
CA ILE A 38 -3.58 11.46 -5.17
C ILE A 38 -2.21 12.04 -5.59
N GLU A 39 -1.40 11.28 -6.34
CA GLU A 39 -0.09 11.77 -6.83
C GLU A 39 -0.24 12.91 -7.83
N LEU A 40 -1.24 12.87 -8.69
CA LEU A 40 -1.55 13.96 -9.61
C LEU A 40 -1.98 15.23 -8.86
N LEU A 41 -2.83 15.10 -7.83
CA LEU A 41 -3.21 16.21 -6.98
C LEU A 41 -2.00 16.81 -6.25
N ARG A 42 -1.12 15.95 -5.71
CA ARG A 42 0.13 16.39 -5.07
C ARG A 42 1.03 17.16 -6.03
N SER A 43 1.02 16.77 -7.32
CA SER A 43 1.76 17.44 -8.39
C SER A 43 1.04 18.66 -8.96
N LYS A 44 -0.12 19.06 -8.38
CA LYS A 44 -0.97 20.18 -8.85
C LYS A 44 -1.52 19.99 -10.27
N ARG A 45 -1.62 18.77 -10.76
CA ARG A 45 -2.22 18.40 -12.05
C ARG A 45 -3.69 18.05 -11.87
N ILE A 46 -4.50 19.04 -11.52
CA ILE A 46 -5.91 18.87 -11.13
C ILE A 46 -6.76 18.33 -12.30
N ASP A 47 -6.56 18.85 -13.50
CA ASP A 47 -7.34 18.45 -14.69
C ASP A 47 -7.11 16.98 -15.05
N ASP A 48 -5.85 16.53 -14.99
CA ASP A 48 -5.51 15.12 -15.25
C ASP A 48 -6.05 14.21 -14.15
N ALA A 49 -5.97 14.64 -12.89
CA ALA A 49 -6.53 13.91 -11.77
C ALA A 49 -8.04 13.73 -11.90
N LEU A 50 -8.76 14.79 -12.30
CA LEU A 50 -10.20 14.76 -12.52
C LEU A 50 -10.57 13.86 -13.70
N ALA A 51 -9.81 13.91 -14.78
CA ALA A 51 -10.02 13.06 -15.95
C ALA A 51 -9.92 11.56 -15.57
N ILE A 52 -8.90 11.17 -14.81
CA ILE A 52 -8.74 9.78 -14.32
C ILE A 52 -9.84 9.40 -13.33
N ALA A 53 -10.18 10.29 -12.39
CA ALA A 53 -11.23 10.02 -11.42
C ALA A 53 -12.58 9.75 -12.10
N THR A 54 -12.93 10.53 -13.13
CA THR A 54 -14.18 10.35 -13.86
C THR A 54 -14.17 9.17 -14.82
N ALA A 55 -13.07 8.95 -15.53
CA ALA A 55 -12.97 7.89 -16.54
C ALA A 55 -12.76 6.49 -15.95
N GLU A 56 -12.03 6.39 -14.83
CA GLU A 56 -11.61 5.10 -14.29
C GLU A 56 -12.22 4.76 -12.92
N LEU A 57 -12.31 5.72 -11.98
CA LEU A 57 -12.90 5.45 -10.66
C LEU A 57 -14.42 5.47 -10.69
N GLY A 58 -15.05 6.34 -11.49
CA GLY A 58 -16.50 6.42 -11.64
C GLY A 58 -17.13 5.08 -12.00
N PRO A 59 -16.77 4.46 -13.14
CA PRO A 59 -17.30 3.17 -13.57
C PRO A 59 -17.08 2.05 -12.55
N LEU A 60 -15.93 2.01 -11.87
CA LEU A 60 -15.66 1.02 -10.82
C LEU A 60 -16.61 1.15 -9.63
N VAL A 61 -16.99 2.36 -9.27
CA VAL A 61 -17.94 2.58 -8.16
C VAL A 61 -19.37 2.25 -8.56
N GLU A 62 -19.73 2.42 -9.83
CA GLU A 62 -21.04 1.98 -10.37
C GLU A 62 -21.15 0.45 -10.31
N GLU A 63 -20.08 -0.25 -10.65
CA GLU A 63 -20.03 -1.72 -10.61
C GLU A 63 -19.90 -2.25 -9.17
N TYR A 64 -19.12 -1.56 -8.30
CA TYR A 64 -18.86 -1.94 -6.91
C TYR A 64 -19.27 -0.84 -5.92
N PRO A 65 -20.55 -0.73 -5.53
CA PRO A 65 -21.07 0.37 -4.71
C PRO A 65 -20.41 0.54 -3.34
N HIS A 66 -19.80 -0.51 -2.80
CA HIS A 66 -19.06 -0.44 -1.53
C HIS A 66 -17.81 0.45 -1.59
N LEU A 67 -17.33 0.78 -2.79
CA LEU A 67 -16.17 1.67 -3.00
C LEU A 67 -16.57 3.15 -3.01
N ARG A 68 -17.87 3.49 -2.94
CA ARG A 68 -18.38 4.86 -3.00
C ARG A 68 -17.76 5.76 -1.95
N ALA A 69 -17.71 5.32 -0.70
CA ALA A 69 -17.13 6.11 0.39
C ALA A 69 -15.64 6.44 0.14
N HIS A 70 -14.90 5.55 -0.50
CA HIS A 70 -13.50 5.80 -0.87
C HIS A 70 -13.40 6.85 -1.98
N LEU A 71 -14.30 6.83 -2.97
CA LEU A 71 -14.36 7.85 -4.02
C LEU A 71 -14.72 9.22 -3.42
N GLU A 72 -15.69 9.29 -2.51
CA GLU A 72 -16.08 10.53 -1.84
C GLU A 72 -14.90 11.15 -1.09
N ASN A 73 -14.08 10.35 -0.41
CA ASN A 73 -12.87 10.83 0.25
C ASN A 73 -11.83 11.36 -0.76
N VAL A 74 -11.68 10.73 -1.92
CA VAL A 74 -10.79 11.24 -2.99
C VAL A 74 -11.31 12.56 -3.53
N MET A 75 -12.61 12.66 -3.77
CA MET A 75 -13.22 13.91 -4.26
C MET A 75 -13.10 15.05 -3.25
N ALA A 76 -13.12 14.75 -1.94
CA ALA A 76 -12.85 15.74 -0.91
C ALA A 76 -11.41 16.29 -0.97
N LEU A 77 -10.43 15.51 -1.42
CA LEU A 77 -9.05 15.99 -1.60
C LEU A 77 -8.91 17.03 -2.71
N PHE A 78 -9.78 17.03 -3.72
CA PHE A 78 -9.79 18.08 -4.75
C PHE A 78 -10.13 19.46 -4.19
N VAL A 79 -10.92 19.49 -3.11
CA VAL A 79 -11.35 20.74 -2.47
C VAL A 79 -10.38 21.17 -1.37
N LEU A 80 -9.77 20.20 -0.67
CA LEU A 80 -8.92 20.42 0.50
C LEU A 80 -7.44 20.22 0.15
N ASP A 81 -6.84 21.23 -0.50
CA ASP A 81 -5.40 21.26 -0.77
C ASP A 81 -4.56 21.14 0.52
N ALA A 82 -5.10 21.61 1.62
CA ALA A 82 -4.53 21.53 2.96
C ALA A 82 -4.31 20.08 3.47
N ALA A 83 -4.97 19.07 2.92
CA ALA A 83 -4.77 17.68 3.33
C ALA A 83 -3.37 17.13 3.01
N PHE A 84 -2.62 17.79 2.12
CA PHE A 84 -1.24 17.48 1.79
C PHE A 84 -0.20 18.16 2.71
N ASP A 85 -0.65 19.03 3.60
CA ASP A 85 0.20 19.71 4.59
C ASP A 85 0.01 19.06 5.95
N GLU A 86 1.10 18.51 6.53
CA GLU A 86 1.09 17.83 7.83
C GLU A 86 0.68 18.75 9.01
N SER A 87 0.76 20.07 8.82
CA SER A 87 0.40 21.07 9.82
C SER A 87 -1.07 21.55 9.72
N SER A 88 -1.86 20.99 8.82
CA SER A 88 -3.20 21.48 8.52
C SER A 88 -4.28 20.91 9.46
N ASP A 89 -5.34 21.70 9.65
CA ASP A 89 -6.54 21.31 10.40
C ASP A 89 -7.53 20.48 9.54
N ALA A 90 -6.98 19.70 8.59
CA ALA A 90 -7.78 18.86 7.70
C ALA A 90 -8.28 17.61 8.44
N PRO A 91 -9.42 17.02 8.03
CA PRO A 91 -9.94 15.79 8.61
C PRO A 91 -8.88 14.66 8.59
N ALA A 92 -8.67 14.01 9.73
CA ALA A 92 -7.63 12.97 9.90
C ALA A 92 -7.71 11.84 8.84
N ALA A 93 -8.91 11.52 8.37
CA ALA A 93 -9.13 10.53 7.31
C ALA A 93 -8.52 10.97 5.97
N LEU A 94 -8.59 12.26 5.62
CA LEU A 94 -8.02 12.79 4.38
C LEU A 94 -6.50 12.93 4.48
N VAL A 95 -5.99 13.36 5.64
CA VAL A 95 -4.54 13.40 5.91
C VAL A 95 -3.95 11.98 5.82
N ALA A 96 -4.60 11.00 6.43
CA ALA A 96 -4.17 9.60 6.34
C ALA A 96 -4.16 9.09 4.89
N LEU A 97 -5.17 9.44 4.09
CA LEU A 97 -5.26 9.08 2.67
C LEU A 97 -4.14 9.73 1.84
N ALA A 98 -3.82 10.99 2.13
CA ALA A 98 -2.74 11.73 1.47
C ALA A 98 -1.33 11.33 1.97
N SER A 99 -1.22 10.53 3.02
CA SER A 99 0.05 10.18 3.66
C SER A 99 0.89 9.20 2.84
N ASN A 100 2.20 9.18 3.11
CA ASN A 100 3.10 8.17 2.56
C ASN A 100 2.76 6.76 3.04
N GLY A 101 2.20 6.60 4.24
CA GLY A 101 1.77 5.31 4.76
C GLY A 101 0.70 4.64 3.90
N HIS A 102 -0.25 5.40 3.35
CA HIS A 102 -1.25 4.89 2.39
C HIS A 102 -0.60 4.37 1.10
N ARG A 103 0.42 5.09 0.58
CA ARG A 103 1.21 4.68 -0.59
C ARG A 103 1.93 3.36 -0.34
N GLU A 104 2.61 3.24 0.81
CA GLU A 104 3.33 2.03 1.20
C GLU A 104 2.40 0.83 1.38
N GLN A 105 1.23 1.05 1.98
CA GLN A 105 0.22 0.02 2.11
C GLN A 105 -0.27 -0.47 0.75
N THR A 106 -0.61 0.44 -0.17
CA THR A 106 -1.06 0.11 -1.53
C THR A 106 0.02 -0.66 -2.30
N ALA A 107 1.28 -0.24 -2.18
CA ALA A 107 2.42 -0.94 -2.80
C ALA A 107 2.62 -2.35 -2.21
N SER A 108 2.47 -2.50 -0.89
CA SER A 108 2.56 -3.80 -0.22
C SER A 108 1.45 -4.75 -0.64
N GLU A 109 0.21 -4.26 -0.77
CA GLU A 109 -0.93 -5.04 -1.24
C GLU A 109 -0.75 -5.49 -2.70
N LEU A 110 -0.25 -4.60 -3.57
CA LEU A 110 0.07 -4.95 -4.95
C LEU A 110 1.16 -6.03 -5.01
N ASN A 111 2.24 -5.84 -4.25
CA ASN A 111 3.34 -6.82 -4.18
C ASN A 111 2.84 -8.19 -3.70
N ALA A 112 1.99 -8.21 -2.66
CA ALA A 112 1.40 -9.44 -2.17
C ALA A 112 0.55 -10.13 -3.25
N ALA A 113 -0.29 -9.38 -3.97
CA ALA A 113 -1.11 -9.91 -5.06
C ALA A 113 -0.26 -10.48 -6.22
N MET A 114 0.84 -9.81 -6.57
CA MET A 114 1.78 -10.28 -7.59
C MET A 114 2.51 -11.55 -7.18
N LEU A 115 2.95 -11.65 -5.92
CA LEU A 115 3.61 -12.85 -5.39
C LEU A 115 2.65 -14.03 -5.35
N GLU A 116 1.40 -13.83 -4.91
CA GLU A 116 0.37 -14.87 -4.91
C GLU A 116 0.06 -15.36 -6.32
N ALA A 117 -0.04 -14.46 -7.30
CA ALA A 117 -0.25 -14.83 -8.71
C ALA A 117 0.93 -15.65 -9.29
N GLN A 118 2.13 -15.50 -8.72
CA GLN A 118 3.31 -16.32 -9.05
C GLN A 118 3.40 -17.61 -8.23
N GLY A 119 2.42 -17.92 -7.39
CA GLY A 119 2.44 -19.05 -6.47
C GLY A 119 3.48 -18.92 -5.35
N ARG A 120 3.88 -17.69 -5.03
CA ARG A 120 4.85 -17.40 -3.96
C ARG A 120 4.12 -16.86 -2.73
N SER A 121 4.68 -17.12 -1.54
CA SER A 121 4.17 -16.52 -0.31
C SER A 121 4.42 -15.01 -0.29
N PRO A 122 3.44 -14.18 0.06
CA PRO A 122 3.61 -12.74 0.23
C PRO A 122 4.47 -12.39 1.45
N ARG A 123 4.69 -13.35 2.36
CA ARG A 123 5.54 -13.18 3.53
C ARG A 123 6.96 -13.62 3.24
N ALA A 124 7.94 -12.83 3.70
CA ALA A 124 9.35 -13.21 3.61
C ALA A 124 9.59 -14.52 4.38
N LYS A 125 10.23 -15.50 3.72
CA LYS A 125 10.56 -16.79 4.35
C LYS A 125 11.41 -16.62 5.60
N LEU A 126 12.29 -15.64 5.64
CA LEU A 126 13.11 -15.32 6.82
C LEU A 126 12.26 -15.01 8.04
N SER A 127 11.22 -14.18 7.90
CA SER A 127 10.31 -13.84 9.01
C SER A 127 9.57 -15.09 9.55
N GLN A 128 9.27 -16.06 8.70
CA GLN A 128 8.66 -17.31 9.11
C GLN A 128 9.68 -18.17 9.89
N VAL A 129 10.87 -18.33 9.35
CA VAL A 129 11.95 -19.12 10.01
C VAL A 129 12.30 -18.52 11.37
N LEU A 130 12.40 -17.19 11.49
CA LEU A 130 12.68 -16.53 12.77
C LEU A 130 11.55 -16.75 13.79
N ARG A 131 10.29 -16.74 13.34
CA ARG A 131 9.15 -17.04 14.22
C ARG A 131 9.14 -18.50 14.68
N ASP A 132 9.41 -19.43 13.75
CA ASP A 132 9.47 -20.85 14.06
C ASP A 132 10.65 -21.16 15.00
N PHE A 133 11.78 -20.45 14.82
CA PHE A 133 12.92 -20.52 15.71
C PHE A 133 12.59 -19.98 17.12
N ALA A 134 11.95 -18.83 17.25
CA ALA A 134 11.54 -18.27 18.53
C ALA A 134 10.57 -19.22 19.26
N LEU A 135 9.58 -19.78 18.53
CA LEU A 135 8.67 -20.78 19.09
C LEU A 135 9.41 -22.05 19.55
N GLY A 136 10.39 -22.50 18.76
CA GLY A 136 11.23 -23.65 19.15
C GLY A 136 12.04 -23.40 20.41
N GLN A 137 12.57 -22.18 20.59
CA GLN A 137 13.27 -21.78 21.80
C GLN A 137 12.33 -21.75 23.01
N ASP A 138 11.13 -21.18 22.88
CA ASP A 138 10.12 -21.14 23.95
C ASP A 138 9.74 -22.55 24.40
N LEU A 139 9.54 -23.48 23.47
CA LEU A 139 9.26 -24.89 23.77
C LEU A 139 10.45 -25.57 24.44
N ALA A 140 11.67 -25.31 24.01
CA ALA A 140 12.87 -25.89 24.60
C ALA A 140 13.07 -25.43 26.05
N THR A 141 12.83 -24.16 26.36
CA THR A 141 12.93 -23.63 27.76
C THR A 141 11.90 -24.21 28.69
N GLN A 142 10.72 -24.61 28.18
CA GLN A 142 9.71 -25.26 29.00
C GLN A 142 10.08 -26.70 29.40
N HIS A 143 10.98 -27.34 28.66
CA HIS A 143 11.33 -28.75 28.86
C HIS A 143 12.77 -28.99 29.29
N THR A 144 13.64 -28.01 29.18
CA THR A 144 15.09 -28.15 29.50
C THR A 144 15.65 -26.84 30.06
N ASP A 145 16.60 -26.97 31.02
CA ASP A 145 17.39 -25.82 31.56
C ASP A 145 18.49 -25.37 30.59
N THR A 146 18.26 -25.37 29.29
CA THR A 146 19.24 -24.91 28.30
C THR A 146 19.28 -23.39 28.22
N PRO A 147 20.49 -22.77 28.15
CA PRO A 147 20.59 -21.34 27.97
C PRO A 147 20.01 -20.93 26.62
N VAL A 148 19.03 -20.03 26.66
CA VAL A 148 18.37 -19.49 25.45
C VAL A 148 19.20 -18.35 24.91
N LEU A 149 19.45 -18.38 23.59
CA LEU A 149 20.00 -17.21 22.90
C LEU A 149 18.92 -16.12 22.85
N ASP A 150 19.16 -14.99 23.51
CA ASP A 150 18.27 -13.83 23.40
C ASP A 150 18.38 -13.26 21.98
N THR A 151 17.50 -13.75 21.09
CA THR A 151 17.44 -13.31 19.70
C THR A 151 16.93 -11.87 19.58
N SER A 152 16.22 -11.35 20.59
CA SER A 152 15.77 -9.96 20.59
C SER A 152 16.95 -8.99 20.70
N ALA A 153 17.94 -9.30 21.56
CA ALA A 153 19.13 -8.50 21.75
C ALA A 153 20.09 -8.56 20.55
N THR A 154 20.10 -9.68 19.80
CA THR A 154 21.01 -9.85 18.65
C THR A 154 20.45 -9.35 17.32
N LEU A 155 19.14 -9.39 17.13
CA LEU A 155 18.50 -9.00 15.87
C LEU A 155 18.09 -7.52 15.82
N PHE A 156 17.93 -6.88 16.97
CA PHE A 156 17.58 -5.46 17.08
C PHE A 156 18.73 -4.61 17.66
N TYR A 157 19.98 -4.98 17.34
CA TYR A 157 21.12 -4.13 17.67
C TYR A 157 21.00 -2.82 16.89
N GLU A 158 20.47 -1.79 17.50
CA GLU A 158 20.59 -0.43 16.99
C GLU A 158 22.08 -0.04 17.06
N PRO A 159 22.73 0.33 15.93
CA PRO A 159 24.08 0.84 15.99
C PRO A 159 24.05 2.13 16.82
N CYS A 160 24.77 2.13 17.93
CA CYS A 160 25.01 3.33 18.72
C CYS A 160 25.49 4.47 17.80
N LYS A 161 24.93 5.67 18.05
CA LYS A 161 25.24 6.95 17.39
C LYS A 161 26.72 7.27 17.31
#